data_2430f79fbb52fa368aeae6bf70c41754
#
_entry.id   2430f79fbb52fa368aeae6bf70c41754
#
_cell.length_a   1.000
_cell.length_b   1.000
_cell.length_c   1.000
_cell.angle_alpha   90.00
_cell.angle_beta   90.00
_cell.angle_gamma   90.00
#
_symmetry.space_group_name_H-M   'P 1'
#
loop_
_entity.id
_entity.type
_entity.pdbx_description
1 polymer ?
#
loop_
_entity_poly.entity_id
_entity_poly.type
_entity_poly.pdbx_seq_one_letter_code
_entity_poly.pdbx_strand_id
1 'polypeptide(L)'
;PAAYNARMLNFFQHPRGLVTLFFTEMWERMSYYGMRALLVLFMVDQVQRGGMGLTDEIATAIYGVYTAAVYLVALPGGWMADRLLGGQRAVWAGGVIIMCGHFVLAVPSVATFYLGLILVVLGTGLLKPNISALVGQLYAPSDPRRDGGFTLYYLGINVGAFIGPLVCGWLADYNWHYGFAAAGVGMLFGLVQFHYTREYLGEAGARPESAASAAYRRRVWLGVAAALAALAAVYAGALGGAIELNARAIAEASAVVIVAVAAVYFLALLLFGGLARDERLRVSGIIVLFFGAAMFWAGFEQSGSSLNLFAERYTIREFGSFSFPAEWFQSLNPFFIIVLGPLFAMLWTALARRNLDPSTPLKFAFGLIQLGLGFLVMIGAATLVAEGNPVLPTWLFFTYLLHTTGELCLSPVGLSAVTRLAPKKYVGQMMGIWFLGASLGSLIAGLIAGEFDPDALSDMPGLYWQIVLTTVGSGLILAVFLKPLKKCMTPAEEEKHE
;
A
#
# COMPACT_ATOMS: atom_id res chain seq x y z
N PRO A 1 30.62 -18.50 -16.68
CA PRO A 1 29.58 -17.67 -16.05
C PRO A 1 29.42 -16.31 -16.73
N ALA A 2 30.51 -15.57 -17.03
CA ALA A 2 30.42 -14.25 -17.66
C ALA A 2 29.82 -14.24 -19.07
N ALA A 3 30.09 -15.26 -19.89
CA ALA A 3 29.58 -15.37 -21.26
C ALA A 3 28.09 -15.76 -21.33
N TYR A 4 27.58 -16.45 -20.30
CA TYR A 4 26.15 -16.80 -20.15
C TYR A 4 25.33 -15.53 -19.83
N ASN A 5 25.86 -14.65 -18.96
CA ASN A 5 25.21 -13.40 -18.59
C ASN A 5 25.13 -12.37 -19.75
N ALA A 6 26.10 -12.34 -20.66
CA ALA A 6 26.12 -11.40 -21.78
C ALA A 6 24.99 -11.65 -22.81
N ARG A 7 24.54 -12.91 -22.97
CA ARG A 7 23.42 -13.26 -23.88
C ARG A 7 22.03 -13.02 -23.30
N MET A 8 21.93 -12.70 -21.99
CA MET A 8 20.68 -12.54 -21.24
C MET A 8 20.31 -11.08 -20.95
N LEU A 9 21.05 -10.11 -21.54
CA LEU A 9 20.75 -8.69 -21.41
C LEU A 9 19.74 -8.26 -22.47
N ASN A 10 18.58 -7.80 -22.01
CA ASN A 10 17.58 -7.07 -22.81
C ASN A 10 16.93 -6.01 -21.91
N PHE A 11 16.10 -5.14 -22.46
CA PHE A 11 15.42 -4.10 -21.71
C PHE A 11 16.42 -3.16 -21.02
N PHE A 12 16.96 -2.21 -21.78
CA PHE A 12 17.92 -1.20 -21.29
C PHE A 12 19.17 -1.78 -20.61
N GLN A 13 19.69 -2.92 -21.07
CA GLN A 13 20.88 -3.58 -20.53
C GLN A 13 20.69 -4.21 -19.11
N HIS A 14 19.47 -4.44 -18.68
CA HIS A 14 19.16 -5.16 -17.45
C HIS A 14 19.00 -6.68 -17.69
N PRO A 15 19.06 -7.52 -16.63
CA PRO A 15 18.78 -8.94 -16.72
C PRO A 15 17.37 -9.21 -17.28
N ARG A 16 17.19 -10.20 -18.15
CA ARG A 16 15.87 -10.56 -18.72
C ARG A 16 14.82 -10.86 -17.67
N GLY A 17 15.21 -11.42 -16.53
CA GLY A 17 14.31 -11.68 -15.41
C GLY A 17 13.61 -10.42 -14.90
N LEU A 18 14.19 -9.22 -15.08
CA LEU A 18 13.54 -7.97 -14.72
C LEU A 18 12.26 -7.73 -15.54
N VAL A 19 12.25 -8.09 -16.83
CA VAL A 19 11.06 -8.01 -17.70
C VAL A 19 9.94 -8.88 -17.14
N THR A 20 10.29 -10.12 -16.71
CA THR A 20 9.34 -11.03 -16.07
C THR A 20 8.70 -10.39 -14.84
N LEU A 21 9.52 -9.83 -13.95
CA LEU A 21 9.04 -9.23 -12.69
C LEU A 21 8.29 -7.93 -12.94
N PHE A 22 8.74 -7.09 -13.89
CA PHE A 22 8.07 -5.85 -14.29
C PHE A 22 6.62 -6.12 -14.72
N PHE A 23 6.42 -7.00 -15.70
CA PHE A 23 5.07 -7.26 -16.20
C PHE A 23 4.21 -8.05 -15.22
N THR A 24 4.78 -8.96 -14.44
CA THR A 24 4.03 -9.68 -13.40
C THR A 24 3.50 -8.71 -12.34
N GLU A 25 4.36 -7.80 -11.85
CA GLU A 25 3.93 -6.77 -10.90
C GLU A 25 2.95 -5.79 -11.54
N MET A 26 3.19 -5.34 -12.77
CA MET A 26 2.28 -4.44 -13.50
C MET A 26 0.86 -5.02 -13.58
N TRP A 27 0.71 -6.28 -13.96
CA TRP A 27 -0.60 -6.94 -14.04
C TRP A 27 -1.23 -7.16 -12.67
N GLU A 28 -0.41 -7.52 -11.67
CA GLU A 28 -0.89 -7.67 -10.30
C GLU A 28 -1.36 -6.31 -9.74
N ARG A 29 -0.58 -5.24 -9.94
CA ARG A 29 -0.98 -3.89 -9.53
C ARG A 29 -2.23 -3.40 -10.26
N MET A 30 -2.34 -3.67 -11.56
CA MET A 30 -3.55 -3.40 -12.33
C MET A 30 -4.77 -4.08 -11.70
N SER A 31 -4.66 -5.35 -11.36
CA SER A 31 -5.75 -6.09 -10.74
C SER A 31 -6.10 -5.56 -9.33
N TYR A 32 -5.08 -5.30 -8.51
CA TYR A 32 -5.26 -4.82 -7.14
C TYR A 32 -5.88 -3.42 -7.09
N TYR A 33 -5.28 -2.44 -7.79
CA TYR A 33 -5.77 -1.06 -7.76
C TYR A 33 -7.08 -0.90 -8.53
N GLY A 34 -7.29 -1.68 -9.60
CA GLY A 34 -8.57 -1.72 -10.31
C GLY A 34 -9.71 -2.19 -9.41
N MET A 35 -9.56 -3.34 -8.76
CA MET A 35 -10.55 -3.86 -7.81
C MET A 35 -10.73 -2.93 -6.60
N ARG A 36 -9.62 -2.42 -6.02
CA ARG A 36 -9.64 -1.53 -4.87
C ARG A 36 -10.47 -0.26 -5.13
N ALA A 37 -10.38 0.31 -6.33
CA ALA A 37 -11.11 1.50 -6.71
C ALA A 37 -12.64 1.30 -6.70
N LEU A 38 -13.10 0.08 -6.93
CA LEU A 38 -14.51 -0.28 -6.94
C LEU A 38 -15.07 -0.52 -5.54
N LEU A 39 -14.25 -0.96 -4.57
CA LEU A 39 -14.73 -1.60 -3.33
C LEU A 39 -15.74 -0.76 -2.57
N VAL A 40 -15.41 0.48 -2.21
CA VAL A 40 -16.30 1.31 -1.37
C VAL A 40 -17.56 1.66 -2.15
N LEU A 41 -17.43 2.05 -3.42
CA LEU A 41 -18.58 2.42 -4.25
C LEU A 41 -19.54 1.22 -4.45
N PHE A 42 -19.01 0.04 -4.72
CA PHE A 42 -19.81 -1.19 -4.82
C PHE A 42 -20.53 -1.52 -3.50
N MET A 43 -19.86 -1.36 -2.37
CA MET A 43 -20.45 -1.68 -1.07
C MET A 43 -21.60 -0.73 -0.70
N VAL A 44 -21.51 0.55 -1.06
CA VAL A 44 -22.55 1.54 -0.74
C VAL A 44 -23.64 1.65 -1.80
N ASP A 45 -23.38 1.21 -3.05
CA ASP A 45 -24.38 1.29 -4.11
C ASP A 45 -25.59 0.43 -3.81
N GLN A 46 -26.74 0.85 -4.35
CA GLN A 46 -28.03 0.22 -4.12
C GLN A 46 -28.05 -1.24 -4.60
N VAL A 47 -28.72 -2.11 -3.84
CA VAL A 47 -28.88 -3.53 -4.21
C VAL A 47 -29.54 -3.69 -5.59
N GLN A 48 -30.46 -2.77 -5.96
CA GLN A 48 -31.14 -2.77 -7.26
C GLN A 48 -30.19 -2.50 -8.43
N ARG A 49 -29.04 -1.83 -8.17
CA ARG A 49 -27.96 -1.59 -9.14
C ARG A 49 -26.86 -2.65 -9.11
N GLY A 50 -27.04 -3.68 -8.29
CA GLY A 50 -26.08 -4.75 -8.10
C GLY A 50 -25.03 -4.48 -7.03
N GLY A 51 -25.13 -3.40 -6.26
CA GLY A 51 -24.32 -3.11 -5.10
C GLY A 51 -24.76 -3.86 -3.85
N MET A 52 -24.16 -3.56 -2.69
CA MET A 52 -24.46 -4.23 -1.42
C MET A 52 -25.43 -3.44 -0.51
N GLY A 53 -25.64 -2.15 -0.77
CA GLY A 53 -26.52 -1.29 0.04
C GLY A 53 -26.03 -1.06 1.47
N LEU A 54 -24.72 -1.16 1.72
CA LEU A 54 -24.14 -0.90 3.03
C LEU A 54 -24.07 0.59 3.31
N THR A 55 -24.05 0.95 4.60
CA THR A 55 -23.77 2.34 5.01
C THR A 55 -22.29 2.68 4.75
N ASP A 56 -22.01 3.97 4.59
CA ASP A 56 -20.64 4.47 4.40
C ASP A 56 -19.71 4.01 5.53
N GLU A 57 -20.19 4.09 6.77
CA GLU A 57 -19.48 3.64 7.97
C GLU A 57 -19.01 2.17 7.88
N ILE A 58 -19.91 1.27 7.49
CA ILE A 58 -19.59 -0.15 7.37
C ILE A 58 -18.66 -0.40 6.18
N ALA A 59 -18.94 0.21 5.04
CA ALA A 59 -18.16 0.04 3.81
C ALA A 59 -16.72 0.51 3.99
N THR A 60 -16.52 1.70 4.56
CA THR A 60 -15.18 2.26 4.79
C THR A 60 -14.42 1.53 5.88
N ALA A 61 -15.10 1.02 6.92
CA ALA A 61 -14.47 0.14 7.92
C ALA A 61 -13.99 -1.18 7.30
N ILE A 62 -14.81 -1.83 6.45
CA ILE A 62 -14.41 -3.03 5.70
C ILE A 62 -13.20 -2.72 4.82
N TYR A 63 -13.22 -1.60 4.10
CA TYR A 63 -12.09 -1.15 3.27
C TYR A 63 -10.82 -0.96 4.10
N GLY A 64 -10.90 -0.29 5.25
CA GLY A 64 -9.77 -0.10 6.16
C GLY A 64 -9.19 -1.41 6.68
N VAL A 65 -10.05 -2.35 7.12
CA VAL A 65 -9.64 -3.69 7.57
C VAL A 65 -8.98 -4.47 6.41
N TYR A 66 -9.57 -4.43 5.22
CA TYR A 66 -9.04 -5.11 4.04
C TYR A 66 -7.64 -4.59 3.67
N THR A 67 -7.48 -3.27 3.54
CA THR A 67 -6.19 -2.66 3.16
C THR A 67 -5.12 -2.88 4.23
N ALA A 68 -5.48 -2.79 5.50
CA ALA A 68 -4.59 -3.13 6.62
C ALA A 68 -4.15 -4.59 6.60
N ALA A 69 -5.09 -5.52 6.36
CA ALA A 69 -4.80 -6.94 6.31
C ALA A 69 -3.81 -7.32 5.20
N VAL A 70 -3.85 -6.64 4.04
CA VAL A 70 -2.89 -6.82 2.94
C VAL A 70 -1.44 -6.57 3.41
N TYR A 71 -1.21 -5.53 4.22
CA TYR A 71 0.11 -5.25 4.78
C TYR A 71 0.51 -6.24 5.87
N LEU A 72 -0.42 -6.64 6.73
CA LEU A 72 -0.15 -7.59 7.82
C LEU A 72 0.23 -8.98 7.30
N VAL A 73 -0.49 -9.49 6.31
CA VAL A 73 -0.28 -10.85 5.77
C VAL A 73 1.01 -10.93 4.92
N ALA A 74 1.56 -9.80 4.47
CA ALA A 74 2.85 -9.77 3.78
C ALA A 74 4.01 -10.31 4.66
N LEU A 75 3.97 -10.12 5.97
CA LEU A 75 5.00 -10.61 6.89
C LEU A 75 5.10 -12.14 6.93
N PRO A 76 4.02 -12.89 7.25
CA PRO A 76 4.07 -14.36 7.20
C PRO A 76 4.28 -14.87 5.77
N GLY A 77 3.81 -14.16 4.73
CA GLY A 77 4.00 -14.54 3.34
C GLY A 77 5.46 -14.54 2.89
N GLY A 78 6.21 -13.50 3.24
CA GLY A 78 7.66 -13.44 3.01
C GLY A 78 8.40 -14.54 3.76
N TRP A 79 8.10 -14.72 5.05
CA TRP A 79 8.69 -15.79 5.85
C TRP A 79 8.41 -17.19 5.29
N MET A 80 7.20 -17.44 4.77
CA MET A 80 6.87 -18.72 4.12
C MET A 80 7.69 -18.96 2.86
N ALA A 81 7.95 -17.94 2.06
CA ALA A 81 8.80 -18.07 0.88
C ALA A 81 10.23 -18.40 1.26
N ASP A 82 10.81 -17.71 2.25
CA ASP A 82 12.21 -17.89 2.67
C ASP A 82 12.48 -19.29 3.27
N ARG A 83 11.48 -19.87 3.91
CA ARG A 83 11.64 -21.13 4.66
C ARG A 83 11.04 -22.36 4.00
N LEU A 84 10.01 -22.20 3.16
CA LEU A 84 9.19 -23.32 2.68
C LEU A 84 9.10 -23.43 1.16
N LEU A 85 8.81 -22.31 0.46
CA LEU A 85 8.37 -22.33 -0.94
C LEU A 85 9.48 -21.96 -1.91
N GLY A 86 10.32 -20.99 -1.56
CA GLY A 86 11.12 -20.21 -2.48
C GLY A 86 10.30 -19.09 -3.14
N GLY A 87 10.98 -17.99 -3.51
CA GLY A 87 10.35 -16.78 -4.01
C GLY A 87 9.49 -17.01 -5.27
N GLN A 88 10.00 -17.74 -6.26
CA GLN A 88 9.26 -18.01 -7.50
C GLN A 88 7.94 -18.75 -7.27
N ARG A 89 7.93 -19.75 -6.39
CA ARG A 89 6.71 -20.51 -6.07
C ARG A 89 5.74 -19.69 -5.24
N ALA A 90 6.24 -18.86 -4.34
CA ALA A 90 5.41 -17.96 -3.55
C ALA A 90 4.70 -16.92 -4.43
N VAL A 91 5.42 -16.31 -5.40
CA VAL A 91 4.84 -15.39 -6.39
C VAL A 91 3.78 -16.10 -7.24
N TRP A 92 4.07 -17.29 -7.76
CA TRP A 92 3.11 -18.06 -8.56
C TRP A 92 1.85 -18.41 -7.75
N ALA A 93 2.01 -19.01 -6.57
CA ALA A 93 0.89 -19.42 -5.73
C ALA A 93 0.06 -18.21 -5.28
N GLY A 94 0.73 -17.13 -4.87
CA GLY A 94 0.07 -15.88 -4.52
C GLY A 94 -0.75 -15.31 -5.67
N GLY A 95 -0.18 -15.29 -6.87
CA GLY A 95 -0.88 -14.82 -8.09
C GLY A 95 -2.10 -15.67 -8.44
N VAL A 96 -2.01 -17.00 -8.32
CA VAL A 96 -3.17 -17.90 -8.54
C VAL A 96 -4.27 -17.62 -7.53
N ILE A 97 -3.92 -17.44 -6.24
CA ILE A 97 -4.90 -17.13 -5.18
C ILE A 97 -5.56 -15.77 -5.43
N ILE A 98 -4.79 -14.73 -5.82
CA ILE A 98 -5.33 -13.40 -6.19
C ILE A 98 -6.30 -13.53 -7.36
N MET A 99 -5.90 -14.21 -8.43
CA MET A 99 -6.74 -14.42 -9.61
C MET A 99 -8.08 -15.10 -9.23
N CYS A 100 -8.02 -16.17 -8.45
CA CYS A 100 -9.22 -16.84 -7.95
C CYS A 100 -10.07 -15.89 -7.10
N GLY A 101 -9.44 -15.08 -6.23
CA GLY A 101 -10.12 -14.07 -5.43
C GLY A 101 -10.91 -13.07 -6.28
N HIS A 102 -10.32 -12.52 -7.34
CA HIS A 102 -11.01 -11.59 -8.24
C HIS A 102 -12.16 -12.25 -9.00
N PHE A 103 -12.01 -13.49 -9.47
CA PHE A 103 -13.11 -14.19 -10.12
C PHE A 103 -14.23 -14.57 -9.13
N VAL A 104 -13.90 -14.85 -7.87
CA VAL A 104 -14.88 -15.06 -6.80
C VAL A 104 -15.64 -13.77 -6.49
N LEU A 105 -14.96 -12.59 -6.47
CA LEU A 105 -15.61 -11.27 -6.37
C LEU A 105 -16.56 -11.00 -7.55
N ALA A 106 -16.27 -11.53 -8.73
CA ALA A 106 -17.13 -11.37 -9.90
C ALA A 106 -18.42 -12.18 -9.83
N VAL A 107 -18.60 -13.05 -8.84
CA VAL A 107 -19.86 -13.79 -8.62
C VAL A 107 -20.79 -12.94 -7.73
N PRO A 108 -22.05 -12.65 -8.17
CA PRO A 108 -22.94 -11.74 -7.45
C PRO A 108 -23.53 -12.37 -6.18
N SER A 109 -22.78 -12.37 -5.09
CA SER A 109 -23.20 -12.88 -3.79
C SER A 109 -22.39 -12.23 -2.66
N VAL A 110 -23.04 -11.92 -1.54
CA VAL A 110 -22.37 -11.41 -0.33
C VAL A 110 -21.30 -12.39 0.17
N ALA A 111 -21.58 -13.69 0.13
CA ALA A 111 -20.63 -14.72 0.53
C ALA A 111 -19.37 -14.67 -0.37
N THR A 112 -19.53 -14.68 -1.68
CA THR A 112 -18.39 -14.64 -2.61
C THR A 112 -17.60 -13.34 -2.50
N PHE A 113 -18.25 -12.22 -2.19
CA PHE A 113 -17.58 -10.95 -1.98
C PHE A 113 -16.54 -11.04 -0.84
N TYR A 114 -16.96 -11.45 0.35
CA TYR A 114 -16.03 -11.59 1.48
C TYR A 114 -14.98 -12.68 1.26
N LEU A 115 -15.34 -13.80 0.66
CA LEU A 115 -14.39 -14.85 0.31
C LEU A 115 -13.34 -14.34 -0.67
N GLY A 116 -13.76 -13.58 -1.67
CA GLY A 116 -12.86 -12.98 -2.65
C GLY A 116 -11.86 -12.02 -2.01
N LEU A 117 -12.31 -11.14 -1.10
CA LEU A 117 -11.42 -10.26 -0.34
C LEU A 117 -10.39 -11.04 0.48
N ILE A 118 -10.81 -12.09 1.18
CA ILE A 118 -9.91 -12.97 1.94
C ILE A 118 -8.86 -13.59 1.03
N LEU A 119 -9.26 -14.12 -0.12
CA LEU A 119 -8.33 -14.73 -1.09
C LEU A 119 -7.33 -13.70 -1.63
N VAL A 120 -7.79 -12.49 -1.99
CA VAL A 120 -6.88 -11.41 -2.46
C VAL A 120 -5.88 -11.04 -1.37
N VAL A 121 -6.30 -10.89 -0.11
CA VAL A 121 -5.38 -10.62 1.03
C VAL A 121 -4.33 -11.72 1.16
N LEU A 122 -4.74 -12.99 1.19
CA LEU A 122 -3.83 -14.13 1.34
C LEU A 122 -2.84 -14.23 0.16
N GLY A 123 -3.34 -14.06 -1.06
CA GLY A 123 -2.52 -14.12 -2.27
C GLY A 123 -1.53 -12.97 -2.36
N THR A 124 -1.96 -11.73 -2.06
CA THR A 124 -1.08 -10.55 -2.04
C THR A 124 0.00 -10.68 -0.97
N GLY A 125 -0.34 -11.24 0.19
CA GLY A 125 0.63 -11.54 1.25
C GLY A 125 1.74 -12.47 0.78
N LEU A 126 1.45 -13.47 -0.06
CA LEU A 126 2.46 -14.35 -0.65
C LEU A 126 3.21 -13.70 -1.81
N LEU A 127 2.57 -12.91 -2.66
CA LEU A 127 3.18 -12.38 -3.88
C LEU A 127 4.05 -11.15 -3.59
N LYS A 128 3.47 -10.13 -2.95
CA LYS A 128 4.05 -8.77 -2.86
C LYS A 128 5.44 -8.71 -2.23
N PRO A 129 5.73 -9.29 -1.06
CA PRO A 129 7.07 -9.24 -0.46
C PRO A 129 8.10 -10.00 -1.30
N ASN A 130 7.69 -11.08 -1.94
CA ASN A 130 8.58 -11.99 -2.63
C ASN A 130 8.98 -11.52 -4.03
N ILE A 131 8.08 -10.89 -4.78
CA ILE A 131 8.42 -10.37 -6.10
C ILE A 131 9.45 -9.24 -6.00
N SER A 132 9.34 -8.36 -5.00
CA SER A 132 10.33 -7.31 -4.73
C SER A 132 11.69 -7.89 -4.33
N ALA A 133 11.71 -8.95 -3.52
CA ALA A 133 12.94 -9.65 -3.14
C ALA A 133 13.63 -10.29 -4.36
N LEU A 134 12.86 -10.86 -5.30
CA LEU A 134 13.39 -11.42 -6.54
C LEU A 134 14.10 -10.37 -7.39
N VAL A 135 13.60 -9.14 -7.46
CA VAL A 135 14.29 -8.05 -8.18
C VAL A 135 15.70 -7.85 -7.61
N GLY A 136 15.84 -7.82 -6.29
CA GLY A 136 17.14 -7.70 -5.63
C GLY A 136 18.09 -8.86 -5.93
N GLN A 137 17.58 -10.08 -6.09
CA GLN A 137 18.37 -11.29 -6.36
C GLN A 137 18.86 -11.39 -7.83
N LEU A 138 18.31 -10.60 -8.75
CA LEU A 138 18.80 -10.54 -10.14
C LEU A 138 20.13 -9.83 -10.28
N TYR A 139 20.57 -9.09 -9.27
CA TYR A 139 21.78 -8.26 -9.29
C TYR A 139 22.75 -8.70 -8.21
N ALA A 140 24.06 -8.63 -8.52
CA ALA A 140 25.08 -8.72 -7.48
C ALA A 140 24.96 -7.51 -6.53
N PRO A 141 25.33 -7.63 -5.25
CA PRO A 141 25.24 -6.52 -4.29
C PRO A 141 25.97 -5.24 -4.72
N SER A 142 27.06 -5.38 -5.51
CA SER A 142 27.85 -4.27 -6.03
C SER A 142 27.51 -3.87 -7.48
N ASP A 143 26.46 -4.41 -8.08
CA ASP A 143 26.08 -4.09 -9.46
C ASP A 143 25.48 -2.66 -9.52
N PRO A 144 26.13 -1.71 -10.23
CA PRO A 144 25.64 -0.33 -10.30
C PRO A 144 24.28 -0.19 -11.02
N ARG A 145 23.82 -1.22 -11.73
CA ARG A 145 22.52 -1.23 -12.43
C ARG A 145 21.37 -1.59 -11.50
N ARG A 146 21.65 -2.05 -10.28
CA ARG A 146 20.62 -2.55 -9.34
C ARG A 146 19.55 -1.49 -9.05
N ASP A 147 19.96 -0.25 -8.79
CA ASP A 147 19.03 0.85 -8.48
C ASP A 147 18.15 1.20 -9.69
N GLY A 148 18.74 1.20 -10.89
CA GLY A 148 18.00 1.35 -12.15
C GLY A 148 16.96 0.24 -12.37
N GLY A 149 17.32 -1.01 -12.01
CA GLY A 149 16.40 -2.15 -12.04
C GLY A 149 15.21 -1.98 -11.11
N PHE A 150 15.43 -1.52 -9.88
CA PHE A 150 14.33 -1.20 -8.96
C PHE A 150 13.49 -0.02 -9.46
N THR A 151 14.09 0.97 -10.10
CA THR A 151 13.35 2.10 -10.70
C THR A 151 12.41 1.63 -11.80
N LEU A 152 12.89 0.75 -12.70
CA LEU A 152 12.06 0.16 -13.74
C LEU A 152 10.94 -0.71 -13.14
N TYR A 153 11.24 -1.53 -12.14
CA TYR A 153 10.24 -2.32 -11.44
C TYR A 153 9.15 -1.42 -10.80
N TYR A 154 9.55 -0.32 -10.16
CA TYR A 154 8.64 0.66 -9.59
C TYR A 154 7.77 1.37 -10.65
N LEU A 155 8.32 1.62 -11.84
CA LEU A 155 7.55 2.10 -12.98
C LEU A 155 6.44 1.11 -13.35
N GLY A 156 6.72 -0.20 -13.37
CA GLY A 156 5.71 -1.25 -13.61
C GLY A 156 4.57 -1.20 -12.60
N ILE A 157 4.86 -1.01 -11.31
CA ILE A 157 3.85 -0.80 -10.26
C ILE A 157 2.89 0.33 -10.64
N ASN A 158 3.44 1.49 -11.01
CA ASN A 158 2.63 2.68 -11.28
C ASN A 158 1.87 2.60 -12.61
N VAL A 159 2.44 1.96 -13.63
CA VAL A 159 1.72 1.70 -14.90
C VAL A 159 0.50 0.80 -14.64
N GLY A 160 0.66 -0.27 -13.86
CA GLY A 160 -0.46 -1.13 -13.45
C GLY A 160 -1.52 -0.38 -12.64
N ALA A 161 -1.07 0.39 -11.65
CA ALA A 161 -1.95 1.20 -10.80
C ALA A 161 -2.69 2.31 -11.59
N PHE A 162 -2.09 2.83 -12.65
CA PHE A 162 -2.73 3.80 -13.55
C PHE A 162 -3.83 3.15 -14.40
N ILE A 163 -3.54 1.99 -15.01
CA ILE A 163 -4.46 1.31 -15.92
C ILE A 163 -5.63 0.67 -15.15
N GLY A 164 -5.38 0.17 -13.94
CA GLY A 164 -6.36 -0.61 -13.16
C GLY A 164 -7.71 0.10 -12.98
N PRO A 165 -7.76 1.27 -12.33
CA PRO A 165 -9.01 2.00 -12.12
C PRO A 165 -9.68 2.43 -13.44
N LEU A 166 -8.90 2.72 -14.49
CA LEU A 166 -9.45 3.11 -15.80
C LEU A 166 -10.24 1.97 -16.43
N VAL A 167 -9.66 0.76 -16.46
CA VAL A 167 -10.28 -0.41 -17.08
C VAL A 167 -11.40 -0.98 -16.23
N CYS A 168 -11.12 -1.19 -14.93
CA CYS A 168 -12.10 -1.79 -14.03
C CYS A 168 -13.28 -0.85 -13.76
N GLY A 169 -13.04 0.46 -13.58
CA GLY A 169 -14.10 1.46 -13.41
C GLY A 169 -14.98 1.58 -14.65
N TRP A 170 -14.38 1.64 -15.86
CA TRP A 170 -15.15 1.68 -17.08
C TRP A 170 -16.06 0.45 -17.27
N LEU A 171 -15.59 -0.74 -16.92
CA LEU A 171 -16.41 -1.96 -16.98
C LEU A 171 -17.45 -2.03 -15.84
N ALA A 172 -17.14 -1.46 -14.68
CA ALA A 172 -18.05 -1.39 -13.55
C ALA A 172 -19.25 -0.47 -13.83
N ASP A 173 -19.11 0.57 -14.66
CA ASP A 173 -20.22 1.41 -15.14
C ASP A 173 -21.34 0.58 -15.82
N TYR A 174 -20.97 -0.53 -16.47
CA TYR A 174 -21.96 -1.44 -17.05
C TYR A 174 -22.47 -2.45 -16.02
N ASN A 175 -21.56 -2.98 -15.20
CA ASN A 175 -21.88 -3.94 -14.12
C ASN A 175 -20.66 -4.08 -13.20
N TRP A 176 -20.84 -3.93 -11.89
CA TRP A 176 -19.79 -4.07 -10.88
C TRP A 176 -18.96 -5.36 -11.02
N HIS A 177 -19.63 -6.48 -11.32
CA HIS A 177 -18.98 -7.78 -11.45
C HIS A 177 -18.08 -7.89 -12.70
N TYR A 178 -18.34 -7.10 -13.75
CA TYR A 178 -17.43 -6.99 -14.89
C TYR A 178 -16.13 -6.28 -14.51
N GLY A 179 -16.21 -5.25 -13.67
CA GLY A 179 -15.03 -4.58 -13.13
C GLY A 179 -14.15 -5.52 -12.30
N PHE A 180 -14.75 -6.33 -11.41
CA PHE A 180 -14.05 -7.35 -10.65
C PHE A 180 -13.48 -8.47 -11.53
N ALA A 181 -14.22 -8.91 -12.54
CA ALA A 181 -13.74 -9.91 -13.51
C ALA A 181 -12.55 -9.40 -14.31
N ALA A 182 -12.54 -8.11 -14.70
CA ALA A 182 -11.41 -7.49 -15.41
C ALA A 182 -10.12 -7.53 -14.59
N ALA A 183 -10.21 -7.29 -13.27
CA ALA A 183 -9.07 -7.47 -12.36
C ALA A 183 -8.56 -8.92 -12.38
N GLY A 184 -9.46 -9.91 -12.38
CA GLY A 184 -9.12 -11.34 -12.50
C GLY A 184 -8.44 -11.67 -13.84
N VAL A 185 -8.92 -11.12 -14.94
CA VAL A 185 -8.33 -11.29 -16.28
C VAL A 185 -6.93 -10.64 -16.33
N GLY A 186 -6.76 -9.45 -15.74
CA GLY A 186 -5.44 -8.82 -15.63
C GLY A 186 -4.44 -9.71 -14.88
N MET A 187 -4.85 -10.28 -13.74
CA MET A 187 -3.98 -11.22 -13.00
C MET A 187 -3.69 -12.50 -13.79
N LEU A 188 -4.67 -13.01 -14.56
CA LEU A 188 -4.46 -14.15 -15.45
C LEU A 188 -3.37 -13.85 -16.48
N PHE A 189 -3.39 -12.66 -17.13
CA PHE A 189 -2.31 -12.26 -18.04
C PHE A 189 -0.96 -12.22 -17.36
N GLY A 190 -0.88 -11.69 -16.13
CA GLY A 190 0.35 -11.71 -15.33
C GLY A 190 0.86 -13.13 -15.07
N LEU A 191 -0.02 -14.07 -14.72
CA LEU A 191 0.34 -15.48 -14.50
C LEU A 191 0.79 -16.17 -15.78
N VAL A 192 0.07 -15.99 -16.89
CA VAL A 192 0.44 -16.55 -18.20
C VAL A 192 1.82 -16.04 -18.59
N GLN A 193 2.04 -14.73 -18.50
CA GLN A 193 3.33 -14.12 -18.81
C GLN A 193 4.44 -14.67 -17.88
N PHE A 194 4.19 -14.73 -16.57
CA PHE A 194 5.14 -15.30 -15.61
C PHE A 194 5.49 -16.76 -15.95
N HIS A 195 4.49 -17.57 -16.27
CA HIS A 195 4.70 -18.98 -16.60
C HIS A 195 5.67 -19.15 -17.77
N TYR A 196 5.51 -18.37 -18.84
CA TYR A 196 6.35 -18.49 -20.05
C TYR A 196 7.73 -17.82 -19.91
N THR A 197 7.87 -16.87 -18.99
CA THR A 197 9.11 -16.09 -18.87
C THR A 197 9.89 -16.37 -17.56
N ARG A 198 9.37 -17.19 -16.66
CA ARG A 198 10.02 -17.50 -15.37
C ARG A 198 11.43 -18.11 -15.50
N GLU A 199 11.72 -18.76 -16.65
CA GLU A 199 13.04 -19.31 -16.93
C GLU A 199 14.13 -18.20 -16.93
N TYR A 200 13.76 -16.96 -17.26
CA TYR A 200 14.68 -15.83 -17.23
C TYR A 200 15.10 -15.39 -15.83
N LEU A 201 14.41 -15.88 -14.78
CA LEU A 201 14.78 -15.65 -13.39
C LEU A 201 15.95 -16.55 -12.97
N GLY A 202 16.19 -17.67 -13.67
CA GLY A 202 17.23 -18.64 -13.34
C GLY A 202 17.08 -19.15 -11.91
N GLU A 203 18.17 -19.10 -11.13
CA GLU A 203 18.20 -19.57 -9.73
C GLU A 203 17.61 -18.57 -8.73
N ALA A 204 17.31 -17.31 -9.14
CA ALA A 204 16.76 -16.29 -8.23
C ALA A 204 15.42 -16.77 -7.65
N GLY A 205 15.36 -17.00 -6.35
CA GLY A 205 14.17 -17.48 -5.63
C GLY A 205 13.66 -18.87 -6.00
N ALA A 206 14.45 -19.68 -6.74
CA ALA A 206 14.06 -21.04 -7.14
C ALA A 206 13.89 -21.98 -5.93
N ARG A 207 14.66 -21.74 -4.87
CA ARG A 207 14.67 -22.55 -3.64
C ARG A 207 14.54 -21.67 -2.41
N PRO A 208 14.04 -22.20 -1.28
CA PRO A 208 14.08 -21.50 -0.01
C PRO A 208 15.52 -21.14 0.39
N GLU A 209 15.73 -19.94 0.97
CA GLU A 209 17.06 -19.48 1.41
C GLU A 209 17.64 -20.36 2.53
N SER A 210 16.78 -20.90 3.41
CA SER A 210 17.17 -21.82 4.46
C SER A 210 16.45 -23.15 4.34
N ALA A 211 17.21 -24.24 4.21
CA ALA A 211 16.65 -25.58 4.17
C ALA A 211 16.07 -25.98 5.55
N ALA A 212 14.77 -25.84 5.71
CA ALA A 212 14.07 -26.30 6.90
C ALA A 212 13.99 -27.83 6.93
N SER A 213 14.15 -28.45 8.13
CA SER A 213 13.98 -29.87 8.30
C SER A 213 12.56 -30.33 7.92
N ALA A 214 12.41 -31.61 7.51
CA ALA A 214 11.10 -32.15 7.15
C ALA A 214 10.10 -32.05 8.31
N ALA A 215 10.55 -32.28 9.55
CA ALA A 215 9.72 -32.14 10.74
C ALA A 215 9.26 -30.70 10.99
N TYR A 216 10.15 -29.73 10.79
CA TYR A 216 9.81 -28.31 10.90
C TYR A 216 8.78 -27.90 9.82
N ARG A 217 9.01 -28.26 8.56
CA ARG A 217 8.06 -27.99 7.46
C ARG A 217 6.69 -28.56 7.75
N ARG A 218 6.62 -29.82 8.25
CA ARG A 218 5.34 -30.45 8.63
C ARG A 218 4.60 -29.63 9.71
N ARG A 219 5.32 -29.21 10.76
CA ARG A 219 4.70 -28.39 11.84
C ARG A 219 4.17 -27.08 11.32
N VAL A 220 4.91 -26.39 10.45
CA VAL A 220 4.47 -25.14 9.86
C VAL A 220 3.23 -25.33 8.99
N TRP A 221 3.23 -26.35 8.11
CA TRP A 221 2.06 -26.64 7.29
C TRP A 221 0.83 -27.02 8.12
N LEU A 222 0.99 -27.71 9.22
CA LEU A 222 -0.10 -28.00 10.17
C LEU A 222 -0.60 -26.70 10.82
N GLY A 223 0.29 -25.79 11.19
CA GLY A 223 -0.08 -24.45 11.71
C GLY A 223 -0.85 -23.62 10.67
N VAL A 224 -0.37 -23.59 9.42
CA VAL A 224 -1.09 -22.91 8.32
C VAL A 224 -2.46 -23.53 8.09
N ALA A 225 -2.55 -24.86 8.04
CA ALA A 225 -3.83 -25.55 7.88
C ALA A 225 -4.80 -25.27 9.04
N ALA A 226 -4.30 -25.23 10.28
CA ALA A 226 -5.10 -24.86 11.45
C ALA A 226 -5.59 -23.41 11.38
N ALA A 227 -4.74 -22.46 10.97
CA ALA A 227 -5.11 -21.05 10.79
C ALA A 227 -6.16 -20.87 9.68
N LEU A 228 -6.00 -21.56 8.56
CA LEU A 228 -6.98 -21.54 7.46
C LEU A 228 -8.30 -22.19 7.88
N ALA A 229 -8.27 -23.28 8.65
CA ALA A 229 -9.46 -23.91 9.19
C ALA A 229 -10.18 -23.01 10.19
N ALA A 230 -9.46 -22.30 11.06
CA ALA A 230 -10.02 -21.31 11.96
C ALA A 230 -10.69 -20.14 11.20
N LEU A 231 -10.00 -19.62 10.18
CA LEU A 231 -10.54 -18.57 9.31
C LEU A 231 -11.82 -19.05 8.60
N ALA A 232 -11.81 -20.25 8.05
CA ALA A 232 -12.99 -20.85 7.41
C ALA A 232 -14.14 -21.08 8.39
N ALA A 233 -13.85 -21.47 9.64
CA ALA A 233 -14.87 -21.62 10.68
C ALA A 233 -15.50 -20.28 11.08
N VAL A 234 -14.69 -19.22 11.25
CA VAL A 234 -15.18 -17.86 11.50
C VAL A 234 -16.04 -17.37 10.33
N TYR A 235 -15.55 -17.57 9.11
CA TYR A 235 -16.30 -17.20 7.90
C TYR A 235 -17.64 -17.94 7.79
N ALA A 236 -17.66 -19.26 7.98
CA ALA A 236 -18.88 -20.06 7.96
C ALA A 236 -19.84 -19.68 9.10
N GLY A 237 -19.30 -19.41 10.30
CA GLY A 237 -20.08 -18.95 11.45
C GLY A 237 -20.72 -17.58 11.21
N ALA A 238 -20.00 -16.67 10.54
CA ALA A 238 -20.54 -15.36 10.16
C ALA A 238 -21.65 -15.48 9.12
N LEU A 239 -21.46 -16.31 8.08
CA LEU A 239 -22.49 -16.56 7.07
C LEU A 239 -23.72 -17.26 7.64
N GLY A 240 -23.54 -18.16 8.60
CA GLY A 240 -24.63 -18.85 9.29
C GLY A 240 -25.33 -18.06 10.39
N GLY A 241 -24.91 -16.82 10.63
CA GLY A 241 -25.46 -15.96 11.68
C GLY A 241 -25.08 -16.38 13.12
N ALA A 242 -24.14 -17.33 13.27
CA ALA A 242 -23.64 -17.75 14.59
C ALA A 242 -22.60 -16.78 15.17
N ILE A 243 -21.99 -15.96 14.33
CA ILE A 243 -20.99 -14.94 14.70
C ILE A 243 -21.41 -13.62 14.04
N GLU A 244 -21.67 -12.61 14.85
CA GLU A 244 -21.90 -11.26 14.37
C GLU A 244 -20.55 -10.53 14.21
N LEU A 245 -20.20 -10.16 12.98
CA LEU A 245 -18.98 -9.41 12.67
C LEU A 245 -19.32 -7.93 12.52
N ASN A 246 -18.86 -7.12 13.48
CA ASN A 246 -18.96 -5.67 13.38
C ASN A 246 -17.65 -5.12 12.77
N ALA A 247 -17.71 -4.66 11.52
CA ALA A 247 -16.54 -4.18 10.79
C ALA A 247 -15.84 -3.00 11.50
N ARG A 248 -16.60 -2.05 12.06
CA ARG A 248 -16.06 -0.92 12.80
C ARG A 248 -15.35 -1.38 14.07
N ALA A 249 -15.98 -2.24 14.88
CA ALA A 249 -15.37 -2.77 16.08
C ALA A 249 -14.09 -3.58 15.77
N ILE A 250 -14.06 -4.32 14.67
CA ILE A 250 -12.87 -5.04 14.19
C ILE A 250 -11.77 -4.04 13.81
N ALA A 251 -12.10 -2.95 13.08
CA ALA A 251 -11.14 -1.92 12.70
C ALA A 251 -10.56 -1.22 13.93
N GLU A 252 -11.39 -0.80 14.88
CA GLU A 252 -10.98 -0.16 16.14
C GLU A 252 -10.09 -1.09 16.98
N ALA A 253 -10.52 -2.33 17.20
CA ALA A 253 -9.74 -3.32 17.94
C ALA A 253 -8.40 -3.63 17.26
N SER A 254 -8.38 -3.76 15.93
CA SER A 254 -7.16 -3.98 15.15
C SER A 254 -6.19 -2.80 15.27
N ALA A 255 -6.68 -1.56 15.23
CA ALA A 255 -5.85 -0.36 15.43
C ALA A 255 -5.22 -0.35 16.84
N VAL A 256 -6.01 -0.63 17.88
CA VAL A 256 -5.51 -0.74 19.26
C VAL A 256 -4.45 -1.84 19.39
N VAL A 257 -4.69 -3.03 18.80
CA VAL A 257 -3.73 -4.13 18.82
C VAL A 257 -2.43 -3.76 18.10
N ILE A 258 -2.49 -3.11 16.94
CA ILE A 258 -1.28 -2.67 16.21
C ILE A 258 -0.47 -1.66 17.05
N VAL A 259 -1.14 -0.67 17.64
CA VAL A 259 -0.47 0.30 18.51
C VAL A 259 0.16 -0.38 19.72
N ALA A 260 -0.56 -1.30 20.38
CA ALA A 260 -0.04 -2.05 21.51
C ALA A 260 1.17 -2.92 21.13
N VAL A 261 1.10 -3.64 20.01
CA VAL A 261 2.23 -4.46 19.53
C VAL A 261 3.44 -3.60 19.20
N ALA A 262 3.25 -2.48 18.51
CA ALA A 262 4.33 -1.54 18.20
C ALA A 262 4.96 -0.96 19.47
N ALA A 263 4.12 -0.52 20.43
CA ALA A 263 4.57 0.03 21.70
C ALA A 263 5.36 -1.01 22.52
N VAL A 264 4.83 -2.21 22.70
CA VAL A 264 5.50 -3.31 23.41
C VAL A 264 6.82 -3.67 22.73
N TYR A 265 6.83 -3.77 21.38
CA TYR A 265 8.04 -4.07 20.63
C TYR A 265 9.12 -3.01 20.84
N PHE A 266 8.79 -1.73 20.63
CA PHE A 266 9.76 -0.65 20.80
C PHE A 266 10.25 -0.53 22.23
N LEU A 267 9.35 -0.66 23.22
CA LEU A 267 9.72 -0.63 24.63
C LEU A 267 10.65 -1.80 25.00
N ALA A 268 10.29 -3.02 24.58
CA ALA A 268 11.12 -4.20 24.81
C ALA A 268 12.51 -4.07 24.16
N LEU A 269 12.55 -3.52 22.94
CA LEU A 269 13.80 -3.30 22.23
C LEU A 269 14.69 -2.25 22.92
N LEU A 270 14.12 -1.13 23.36
CA LEU A 270 14.85 -0.06 24.04
C LEU A 270 15.36 -0.49 25.43
N LEU A 271 14.58 -1.32 26.16
CA LEU A 271 14.93 -1.75 27.52
C LEU A 271 15.80 -3.00 27.52
N PHE A 272 15.49 -3.99 26.67
CA PHE A 272 16.08 -5.35 26.75
C PHE A 272 16.85 -5.76 25.48
N GLY A 273 16.87 -4.91 24.44
CA GLY A 273 17.51 -5.24 23.14
C GLY A 273 19.04 -5.22 23.17
N GLY A 274 19.66 -4.84 24.28
CA GLY A 274 21.13 -4.75 24.38
C GLY A 274 21.73 -3.65 23.48
N LEU A 275 20.98 -2.58 23.21
CA LEU A 275 21.36 -1.51 22.30
C LEU A 275 22.37 -0.58 22.94
N ALA A 276 23.40 -0.15 22.17
CA ALA A 276 24.25 0.96 22.50
C ALA A 276 23.44 2.28 22.58
N ARG A 277 24.01 3.32 23.21
CA ARG A 277 23.34 4.62 23.38
C ARG A 277 22.91 5.20 22.02
N ASP A 278 23.78 5.16 21.03
CA ASP A 278 23.52 5.71 19.69
C ASP A 278 22.47 4.90 18.94
N GLU A 279 22.44 3.57 19.13
CA GLU A 279 21.40 2.71 18.56
C GLU A 279 20.03 3.01 19.18
N ARG A 280 19.96 3.27 20.50
CA ARG A 280 18.71 3.70 21.16
C ARG A 280 18.19 5.01 20.61
N LEU A 281 19.07 5.99 20.34
CA LEU A 281 18.69 7.26 19.74
C LEU A 281 18.13 7.05 18.33
N ARG A 282 18.78 6.22 17.50
CA ARG A 282 18.30 5.90 16.14
C ARG A 282 16.95 5.18 16.18
N VAL A 283 16.75 4.24 17.10
CA VAL A 283 15.45 3.56 17.29
C VAL A 283 14.38 4.56 17.70
N SER A 284 14.70 5.54 18.59
CA SER A 284 13.76 6.62 18.93
C SER A 284 13.39 7.47 17.70
N GLY A 285 14.33 7.72 16.80
CA GLY A 285 14.07 8.34 15.51
C GLY A 285 13.12 7.52 14.63
N ILE A 286 13.30 6.19 14.56
CA ILE A 286 12.38 5.29 13.83
C ILE A 286 10.96 5.34 14.40
N ILE A 287 10.81 5.42 15.74
CA ILE A 287 9.47 5.55 16.37
C ILE A 287 8.76 6.81 15.86
N VAL A 288 9.45 7.93 15.79
CA VAL A 288 8.87 9.18 15.28
C VAL A 288 8.47 9.04 13.80
N LEU A 289 9.32 8.41 12.97
CA LEU A 289 9.01 8.16 11.56
C LEU A 289 7.83 7.19 11.41
N PHE A 290 7.69 6.20 12.28
CA PHE A 290 6.55 5.27 12.30
C PHE A 290 5.22 6.00 12.47
N PHE A 291 5.13 6.88 13.48
CA PHE A 291 3.92 7.68 13.69
C PHE A 291 3.69 8.69 12.55
N GLY A 292 4.75 9.33 12.04
CA GLY A 292 4.65 10.20 10.87
C GLY A 292 4.11 9.47 9.64
N ALA A 293 4.57 8.24 9.40
CA ALA A 293 4.08 7.39 8.32
C ALA A 293 2.61 6.98 8.54
N ALA A 294 2.24 6.57 9.76
CA ALA A 294 0.85 6.22 10.06
C ALA A 294 -0.11 7.41 9.83
N MET A 295 0.27 8.62 10.23
CA MET A 295 -0.51 9.85 9.98
C MET A 295 -0.59 10.18 8.49
N PHE A 296 0.50 10.01 7.75
CA PHE A 296 0.49 10.20 6.31
C PHE A 296 -0.46 9.23 5.61
N TRP A 297 -0.33 7.93 5.90
CA TRP A 297 -1.17 6.92 5.29
C TRP A 297 -2.64 7.04 5.70
N ALA A 298 -2.94 7.52 6.91
CA ALA A 298 -4.32 7.79 7.34
C ALA A 298 -5.03 8.85 6.47
N GLY A 299 -4.31 9.88 6.03
CA GLY A 299 -4.84 10.85 5.07
C GLY A 299 -4.78 10.34 3.63
N PHE A 300 -3.68 9.70 3.22
CA PHE A 300 -3.49 9.25 1.84
C PHE A 300 -4.50 8.17 1.40
N GLU A 301 -4.82 7.23 2.28
CA GLU A 301 -5.77 6.15 2.03
C GLU A 301 -7.23 6.62 1.95
N GLN A 302 -7.52 7.90 2.22
CA GLN A 302 -8.81 8.52 1.92
C GLN A 302 -9.14 8.49 0.42
N SER A 303 -8.14 8.31 -0.44
CA SER A 303 -8.30 8.20 -1.89
C SER A 303 -9.22 7.06 -2.32
N GLY A 304 -9.22 5.93 -1.59
CA GLY A 304 -10.08 4.78 -1.87
C GLY A 304 -11.40 4.78 -1.07
N SER A 305 -11.59 5.75 -0.17
CA SER A 305 -12.76 5.85 0.71
C SER A 305 -13.47 7.19 0.57
N SER A 306 -13.24 8.16 1.45
CA SER A 306 -13.98 9.44 1.45
C SER A 306 -13.82 10.26 0.18
N LEU A 307 -12.62 10.32 -0.42
CA LEU A 307 -12.43 11.04 -1.69
C LEU A 307 -13.11 10.34 -2.88
N ASN A 308 -13.20 9.01 -2.85
CA ASN A 308 -13.89 8.24 -3.87
C ASN A 308 -15.41 8.46 -3.79
N LEU A 309 -15.98 8.44 -2.56
CA LEU A 309 -17.37 8.80 -2.31
C LEU A 309 -17.67 10.25 -2.71
N PHE A 310 -16.77 11.18 -2.41
CA PHE A 310 -16.89 12.57 -2.82
C PHE A 310 -16.89 12.71 -4.35
N ALA A 311 -16.01 11.99 -5.04
CA ALA A 311 -15.93 11.98 -6.49
C ALA A 311 -17.23 11.47 -7.13
N GLU A 312 -17.83 10.41 -6.55
CA GLU A 312 -19.07 9.80 -7.06
C GLU A 312 -20.28 10.72 -6.88
N ARG A 313 -20.43 11.34 -5.70
CA ARG A 313 -21.66 12.01 -5.30
C ARG A 313 -21.71 13.50 -5.63
N TYR A 314 -20.56 14.20 -5.63
CA TYR A 314 -20.51 15.66 -5.62
C TYR A 314 -19.66 16.26 -6.72
N THR A 315 -18.93 15.46 -7.50
CA THR A 315 -18.08 15.94 -8.57
C THR A 315 -18.79 15.84 -9.92
N ILE A 316 -18.79 16.91 -10.70
CA ILE A 316 -19.30 16.91 -12.07
C ILE A 316 -18.41 16.00 -12.92
N ARG A 317 -18.97 14.92 -13.46
CA ARG A 317 -18.28 13.93 -14.28
C ARG A 317 -18.84 13.81 -15.69
N GLU A 318 -19.85 14.62 -16.01
CA GLU A 318 -20.51 14.65 -17.32
C GLU A 318 -20.19 15.98 -18.03
N PHE A 319 -19.62 15.88 -19.22
CA PHE A 319 -19.26 17.03 -20.06
C PHE A 319 -19.78 16.82 -21.48
N GLY A 320 -20.98 17.31 -21.74
CA GLY A 320 -21.68 17.07 -23.01
C GLY A 320 -22.00 15.58 -23.19
N SER A 321 -21.43 14.96 -24.21
CA SER A 321 -21.58 13.52 -24.47
C SER A 321 -20.53 12.64 -23.79
N PHE A 322 -19.56 13.23 -23.12
CA PHE A 322 -18.50 12.52 -22.42
C PHE A 322 -18.82 12.40 -20.93
N SER A 323 -18.84 11.19 -20.42
CA SER A 323 -18.93 10.88 -18.98
C SER A 323 -17.81 9.93 -18.60
N PHE A 324 -17.35 10.03 -17.36
CA PHE A 324 -16.30 9.15 -16.84
C PHE A 324 -16.58 8.68 -15.40
N PRO A 325 -16.18 7.44 -15.05
CA PRO A 325 -16.37 6.88 -13.72
C PRO A 325 -15.58 7.60 -12.63
N ALA A 326 -16.12 7.63 -11.41
CA ALA A 326 -15.43 8.25 -10.26
C ALA A 326 -14.09 7.56 -9.94
N GLU A 327 -13.99 6.28 -10.15
CA GLU A 327 -12.79 5.47 -9.93
C GLU A 327 -11.57 5.97 -10.72
N TRP A 328 -11.79 6.66 -11.84
CA TRP A 328 -10.72 7.21 -12.67
C TRP A 328 -9.87 8.23 -11.93
N PHE A 329 -10.41 8.92 -10.94
CA PHE A 329 -9.61 9.83 -10.10
C PHE A 329 -8.48 9.11 -9.37
N GLN A 330 -8.63 7.84 -9.02
CA GLN A 330 -7.57 7.07 -8.36
C GLN A 330 -6.37 6.80 -9.28
N SER A 331 -6.52 6.94 -10.60
CA SER A 331 -5.41 6.88 -11.56
C SER A 331 -4.54 8.14 -11.57
N LEU A 332 -4.99 9.26 -10.97
CA LEU A 332 -4.22 10.51 -10.92
C LEU A 332 -2.92 10.35 -10.10
N ASN A 333 -2.97 9.65 -8.98
CA ASN A 333 -1.77 9.44 -8.16
C ASN A 333 -0.67 8.70 -8.94
N PRO A 334 -0.87 7.48 -9.48
CA PRO A 334 0.17 6.81 -10.24
C PRO A 334 0.57 7.58 -11.51
N PHE A 335 -0.34 8.31 -12.15
CA PHE A 335 0.01 9.21 -13.24
C PHE A 335 1.02 10.27 -12.80
N PHE A 336 0.74 10.97 -11.69
CA PHE A 336 1.66 11.97 -11.16
C PHE A 336 2.98 11.35 -10.71
N ILE A 337 2.99 10.15 -10.13
CA ILE A 337 4.24 9.45 -9.79
C ILE A 337 5.09 9.19 -11.04
N ILE A 338 4.50 8.72 -12.13
CA ILE A 338 5.21 8.45 -13.40
C ILE A 338 5.82 9.74 -13.95
N VAL A 339 5.09 10.86 -13.91
CA VAL A 339 5.53 12.14 -14.47
C VAL A 339 6.50 12.87 -13.52
N LEU A 340 6.16 12.96 -12.23
CA LEU A 340 6.91 13.76 -11.26
C LEU A 340 8.04 13.01 -10.58
N GLY A 341 7.98 11.68 -10.50
CA GLY A 341 9.01 10.87 -9.85
C GLY A 341 10.43 11.15 -10.37
N PRO A 342 10.66 11.13 -11.70
CA PRO A 342 11.95 11.51 -12.27
C PRO A 342 12.38 12.95 -11.94
N LEU A 343 11.43 13.89 -11.91
CA LEU A 343 11.70 15.29 -11.56
C LEU A 343 12.14 15.43 -10.10
N PHE A 344 11.47 14.73 -9.19
CA PHE A 344 11.84 14.69 -7.77
C PHE A 344 13.21 14.03 -7.55
N ALA A 345 13.53 12.96 -8.27
CA ALA A 345 14.85 12.32 -8.21
C ALA A 345 15.95 13.29 -8.66
N MET A 346 15.73 14.03 -9.76
CA MET A 346 16.64 15.09 -10.21
C MET A 346 16.74 16.23 -9.19
N LEU A 347 15.63 16.66 -8.59
CA LEU A 347 15.59 17.70 -7.56
C LEU A 347 16.45 17.32 -6.35
N TRP A 348 16.24 16.13 -5.77
CA TRP A 348 17.02 15.67 -4.63
C TRP A 348 18.51 15.56 -4.94
N THR A 349 18.87 15.06 -6.12
CA THR A 349 20.25 14.98 -6.58
C THR A 349 20.88 16.36 -6.74
N ALA A 350 20.13 17.32 -7.32
CA ALA A 350 20.62 18.69 -7.50
C ALA A 350 20.81 19.43 -6.17
N LEU A 351 19.89 19.22 -5.21
CA LEU A 351 20.01 19.79 -3.86
C LEU A 351 21.19 19.17 -3.09
N ALA A 352 21.38 17.85 -3.19
CA ALA A 352 22.51 17.16 -2.56
C ALA A 352 23.86 17.68 -3.08
N ARG A 353 23.99 17.88 -4.40
CA ARG A 353 25.22 18.48 -5.00
C ARG A 353 25.53 19.90 -4.49
N ARG A 354 24.53 20.61 -3.97
CA ARG A 354 24.66 21.96 -3.42
C ARG A 354 24.71 21.98 -1.89
N ASN A 355 24.78 20.82 -1.23
CA ASN A 355 24.67 20.68 0.23
C ASN A 355 23.37 21.28 0.82
N LEU A 356 22.29 21.28 0.03
CA LEU A 356 20.96 21.78 0.40
C LEU A 356 19.93 20.65 0.54
N ASP A 357 20.37 19.39 0.54
CA ASP A 357 19.44 18.24 0.66
C ASP A 357 18.75 18.27 2.02
N PRO A 358 17.38 18.33 2.06
CA PRO A 358 16.66 18.33 3.31
C PRO A 358 16.86 17.02 4.08
N SER A 359 17.03 17.13 5.39
CA SER A 359 17.17 15.95 6.25
C SER A 359 15.88 15.08 6.21
N THR A 360 16.03 13.79 6.54
CA THR A 360 14.90 12.84 6.57
C THR A 360 13.68 13.38 7.32
N PRO A 361 13.77 13.91 8.56
CA PRO A 361 12.61 14.46 9.25
C PRO A 361 11.96 15.65 8.52
N LEU A 362 12.78 16.48 7.82
CA LEU A 362 12.24 17.62 7.07
C LEU A 362 11.50 17.17 5.81
N LYS A 363 11.98 16.15 5.11
CA LYS A 363 11.25 15.53 3.98
C LYS A 363 9.92 14.94 4.44
N PHE A 364 9.87 14.31 5.63
CA PHE A 364 8.64 13.84 6.25
C PHE A 364 7.68 14.98 6.58
N ALA A 365 8.20 16.06 7.15
CA ALA A 365 7.39 17.25 7.43
C ALA A 365 6.76 17.82 6.13
N PHE A 366 7.55 17.94 5.06
CA PHE A 366 7.03 18.35 3.75
C PHE A 366 5.94 17.42 3.22
N GLY A 367 6.13 16.10 3.36
CA GLY A 367 5.13 15.10 2.95
C GLY A 367 3.80 15.30 3.67
N LEU A 368 3.83 15.40 4.99
CA LEU A 368 2.64 15.60 5.82
C LEU A 368 1.96 16.95 5.57
N ILE A 369 2.72 18.03 5.42
CA ILE A 369 2.16 19.37 5.14
C ILE A 369 1.50 19.38 3.77
N GLN A 370 2.12 18.83 2.73
CA GLN A 370 1.54 18.80 1.38
C GLN A 370 0.27 17.95 1.33
N LEU A 371 0.25 16.81 2.05
CA LEU A 371 -0.96 16.00 2.19
C LEU A 371 -2.10 16.82 2.82
N GLY A 372 -1.82 17.53 3.92
CA GLY A 372 -2.80 18.40 4.57
C GLY A 372 -3.23 19.58 3.69
N LEU A 373 -2.33 20.17 2.90
CA LEU A 373 -2.70 21.20 1.91
C LEU A 373 -3.66 20.65 0.85
N GLY A 374 -3.52 19.38 0.43
CA GLY A 374 -4.49 18.72 -0.43
C GLY A 374 -5.88 18.65 0.21
N PHE A 375 -5.97 18.34 1.51
CA PHE A 375 -7.25 18.39 2.21
C PHE A 375 -7.76 19.81 2.46
N LEU A 376 -6.89 20.80 2.56
CA LEU A 376 -7.31 22.21 2.58
C LEU A 376 -8.02 22.61 1.27
N VAL A 377 -7.56 22.11 0.12
CA VAL A 377 -8.27 22.23 -1.16
C VAL A 377 -9.64 21.58 -1.08
N MET A 378 -9.74 20.38 -0.49
CA MET A 378 -11.03 19.68 -0.32
C MET A 378 -12.00 20.40 0.61
N ILE A 379 -11.52 21.16 1.61
CA ILE A 379 -12.40 22.00 2.44
C ILE A 379 -13.13 23.03 1.58
N GLY A 380 -12.42 23.68 0.63
CA GLY A 380 -13.06 24.59 -0.31
C GLY A 380 -14.13 23.91 -1.15
N ALA A 381 -13.84 22.73 -1.69
CA ALA A 381 -14.81 21.92 -2.45
C ALA A 381 -16.01 21.51 -1.58
N ALA A 382 -15.77 21.02 -0.36
CA ALA A 382 -16.81 20.60 0.57
C ALA A 382 -17.71 21.75 1.01
N THR A 383 -17.18 22.96 1.15
CA THR A 383 -17.98 24.15 1.46
C THR A 383 -18.96 24.46 0.34
N LEU A 384 -18.52 24.40 -0.92
CA LEU A 384 -19.42 24.59 -2.09
C LEU A 384 -20.49 23.50 -2.15
N VAL A 385 -20.14 22.26 -1.84
CA VAL A 385 -21.10 21.15 -1.78
C VAL A 385 -22.11 21.35 -0.65
N ALA A 386 -21.69 21.83 0.51
CA ALA A 386 -22.59 22.17 1.63
C ALA A 386 -23.58 23.29 1.27
N GLU A 387 -23.22 24.18 0.34
CA GLU A 387 -24.09 25.22 -0.23
C GLU A 387 -25.02 24.67 -1.34
N GLY A 388 -24.94 23.37 -1.64
CA GLY A 388 -25.76 22.72 -2.67
C GLY A 388 -25.19 22.77 -4.10
N ASN A 389 -23.93 23.14 -4.27
CA ASN A 389 -23.29 23.26 -5.58
C ASN A 389 -22.38 22.06 -5.86
N PRO A 390 -22.58 21.29 -6.96
CA PRO A 390 -21.61 20.30 -7.38
C PRO A 390 -20.31 20.99 -7.84
N VAL A 391 -19.18 20.29 -7.69
CA VAL A 391 -17.86 20.84 -7.93
C VAL A 391 -17.19 20.27 -9.17
N LEU A 392 -16.24 21.02 -9.74
CA LEU A 392 -15.45 20.58 -10.89
C LEU A 392 -14.41 19.51 -10.48
N PRO A 393 -14.00 18.64 -11.40
CA PRO A 393 -12.93 17.64 -11.19
C PRO A 393 -11.59 18.24 -10.77
N THR A 394 -11.36 19.52 -11.05
CA THR A 394 -10.11 20.23 -10.74
C THR A 394 -9.79 20.24 -9.25
N TRP A 395 -10.80 20.23 -8.37
CA TRP A 395 -10.58 20.14 -6.92
C TRP A 395 -9.86 18.84 -6.54
N LEU A 396 -10.35 17.71 -7.01
CA LEU A 396 -9.71 16.42 -6.81
C LEU A 396 -8.35 16.33 -7.52
N PHE A 397 -8.22 16.89 -8.73
CA PHE A 397 -6.96 16.93 -9.46
C PHE A 397 -5.85 17.59 -8.63
N PHE A 398 -6.09 18.78 -8.07
CA PHE A 398 -5.11 19.49 -7.24
C PHE A 398 -4.87 18.78 -5.90
N THR A 399 -5.90 18.17 -5.33
CA THR A 399 -5.76 17.34 -4.13
C THR A 399 -4.83 16.17 -4.38
N TYR A 400 -5.05 15.37 -5.42
CA TYR A 400 -4.18 14.25 -5.78
C TYR A 400 -2.76 14.69 -6.15
N LEU A 401 -2.60 15.85 -6.80
CA LEU A 401 -1.29 16.43 -7.09
C LEU A 401 -0.51 16.72 -5.80
N LEU A 402 -1.12 17.40 -4.82
CA LEU A 402 -0.49 17.69 -3.53
C LEU A 402 -0.22 16.44 -2.71
N HIS A 403 -1.15 15.48 -2.70
CA HIS A 403 -0.96 14.19 -2.04
C HIS A 403 0.22 13.43 -2.64
N THR A 404 0.34 13.39 -3.97
CA THR A 404 1.42 12.68 -4.66
C THR A 404 2.78 13.35 -4.46
N THR A 405 2.84 14.70 -4.52
CA THR A 405 4.09 15.41 -4.22
C THR A 405 4.51 15.21 -2.76
N GLY A 406 3.56 15.12 -1.84
CA GLY A 406 3.78 14.73 -0.45
C GLY A 406 4.31 13.30 -0.32
N GLU A 407 3.73 12.36 -1.04
CA GLU A 407 4.18 10.96 -1.09
C GLU A 407 5.62 10.83 -1.59
N LEU A 408 5.97 11.54 -2.66
CA LEU A 408 7.35 11.54 -3.21
C LEU A 408 8.39 12.11 -2.23
N CYS A 409 7.96 12.96 -1.28
CA CYS A 409 8.83 13.44 -0.20
C CYS A 409 9.01 12.41 0.91
N LEU A 410 7.99 11.58 1.21
CA LEU A 410 7.95 10.74 2.42
C LEU A 410 8.24 9.26 2.14
N SER A 411 7.55 8.66 1.16
CA SER A 411 7.51 7.20 1.01
C SER A 411 8.86 6.58 0.67
N PRO A 412 9.63 7.04 -0.36
CA PRO A 412 10.94 6.48 -0.65
C PRO A 412 11.96 6.74 0.46
N VAL A 413 11.83 7.91 1.11
CA VAL A 413 12.75 8.37 2.15
C VAL A 413 12.57 7.57 3.44
N GLY A 414 11.33 7.26 3.83
CA GLY A 414 11.01 6.52 5.04
C GLY A 414 11.57 5.10 5.04
N LEU A 415 11.35 4.37 3.95
CA LEU A 415 11.85 3.01 3.81
C LEU A 415 13.38 2.96 3.86
N SER A 416 14.04 3.87 3.14
CA SER A 416 15.51 4.02 3.16
C SER A 416 16.02 4.40 4.55
N ALA A 417 15.34 5.32 5.25
CA ALA A 417 15.74 5.76 6.57
C ALA A 417 15.68 4.61 7.59
N VAL A 418 14.59 3.84 7.60
CA VAL A 418 14.43 2.71 8.54
C VAL A 418 15.54 1.68 8.34
N THR A 419 15.89 1.33 7.10
CA THR A 419 16.98 0.38 6.83
C THR A 419 18.35 0.87 7.27
N ARG A 420 18.64 2.17 7.14
CA ARG A 420 19.90 2.77 7.57
C ARG A 420 20.01 2.97 9.08
N LEU A 421 18.92 3.35 9.74
CA LEU A 421 18.88 3.66 11.17
C LEU A 421 18.74 2.41 12.05
N ALA A 422 18.15 1.35 11.52
CA ALA A 422 17.91 0.13 12.27
C ALA A 422 19.23 -0.52 12.71
N PRO A 423 19.33 -0.98 13.97
CA PRO A 423 20.45 -1.80 14.40
C PRO A 423 20.55 -3.05 13.53
N LYS A 424 21.76 -3.41 13.07
CA LYS A 424 22.00 -4.52 12.11
C LYS A 424 21.27 -5.82 12.46
N LYS A 425 21.21 -6.14 13.77
CA LYS A 425 20.53 -7.34 14.28
C LYS A 425 19.00 -7.31 14.09
N TYR A 426 18.38 -6.13 13.97
CA TYR A 426 16.93 -5.94 14.03
C TYR A 426 16.32 -5.35 12.75
N VAL A 427 17.10 -5.19 11.66
CA VAL A 427 16.64 -4.57 10.41
C VAL A 427 15.35 -5.20 9.87
N GLY A 428 15.29 -6.53 9.79
CA GLY A 428 14.09 -7.23 9.30
C GLY A 428 12.85 -7.00 10.17
N GLN A 429 13.03 -6.95 11.51
CA GLN A 429 11.92 -6.67 12.42
C GLN A 429 11.46 -5.21 12.31
N MET A 430 12.39 -4.26 12.15
CA MET A 430 12.08 -2.84 11.96
C MET A 430 11.32 -2.59 10.65
N MET A 431 11.64 -3.33 9.59
CA MET A 431 10.88 -3.31 8.35
C MET A 431 9.45 -3.83 8.55
N GLY A 432 9.31 -4.91 9.35
CA GLY A 432 7.98 -5.40 9.73
C GLY A 432 7.14 -4.35 10.48
N ILE A 433 7.75 -3.70 11.47
CA ILE A 433 7.10 -2.61 12.21
C ILE A 433 6.75 -1.42 11.29
N TRP A 434 7.61 -1.09 10.32
CA TRP A 434 7.30 -0.05 9.33
C TRP A 434 5.99 -0.32 8.57
N PHE A 435 5.79 -1.57 8.13
CA PHE A 435 4.53 -1.96 7.47
C PHE A 435 3.32 -1.95 8.42
N LEU A 436 3.52 -2.18 9.73
CA LEU A 436 2.45 -1.97 10.71
C LEU A 436 2.01 -0.51 10.77
N GLY A 437 2.91 0.45 10.54
CA GLY A 437 2.58 1.88 10.44
C GLY A 437 1.63 2.18 9.27
N ALA A 438 1.90 1.61 8.10
CA ALA A 438 1.02 1.73 6.94
C ALA A 438 -0.34 1.06 7.20
N SER A 439 -0.33 -0.14 7.81
CA SER A 439 -1.55 -0.86 8.21
C SER A 439 -2.41 -0.04 9.19
N LEU A 440 -1.78 0.57 10.20
CA LEU A 440 -2.45 1.46 11.14
C LEU A 440 -3.07 2.67 10.43
N GLY A 441 -2.33 3.30 9.50
CA GLY A 441 -2.84 4.40 8.70
C GLY A 441 -4.08 4.01 7.89
N SER A 442 -4.07 2.84 7.25
CA SER A 442 -5.22 2.33 6.50
C SER A 442 -6.47 2.10 7.37
N LEU A 443 -6.30 1.58 8.60
CA LEU A 443 -7.41 1.42 9.54
C LEU A 443 -7.97 2.77 9.98
N ILE A 444 -7.11 3.71 10.34
CA ILE A 444 -7.51 5.08 10.73
C ILE A 444 -8.25 5.76 9.55
N ALA A 445 -7.76 5.58 8.32
CA ALA A 445 -8.41 6.13 7.13
C ALA A 445 -9.84 5.61 6.97
N GLY A 446 -10.04 4.30 7.12
CA GLY A 446 -11.38 3.69 7.05
C GLY A 446 -12.33 4.18 8.14
N LEU A 447 -11.82 4.33 9.37
CA LEU A 447 -12.62 4.85 10.49
C LEU A 447 -13.00 6.33 10.30
N ILE A 448 -12.04 7.19 9.89
CA ILE A 448 -12.33 8.61 9.62
C ILE A 448 -13.32 8.76 8.47
N ALA A 449 -13.16 7.98 7.39
CA ALA A 449 -14.07 8.03 6.26
C ALA A 449 -15.50 7.62 6.63
N GLY A 450 -15.66 6.74 7.64
CA GLY A 450 -16.96 6.32 8.15
C GLY A 450 -17.72 7.41 8.94
N GLU A 451 -17.04 8.49 9.33
CA GLU A 451 -17.68 9.65 9.96
C GLU A 451 -18.33 10.60 8.92
N PHE A 452 -18.18 10.28 7.64
CA PHE A 452 -18.79 11.01 6.55
C PHE A 452 -20.29 10.72 6.50
N ASP A 453 -21.13 11.71 6.81
CA ASP A 453 -22.59 11.61 6.75
C ASP A 453 -23.11 12.33 5.50
N PRO A 454 -23.66 11.58 4.52
CA PRO A 454 -24.22 12.19 3.31
C PRO A 454 -25.48 13.03 3.58
N ASP A 455 -26.14 12.85 4.72
CA ASP A 455 -27.31 13.63 5.12
C ASP A 455 -26.95 14.91 5.90
N ALA A 456 -25.69 15.01 6.38
CA ALA A 456 -25.14 16.15 7.11
C ALA A 456 -24.01 16.86 6.36
N LEU A 457 -24.28 17.35 5.13
CA LEU A 457 -23.27 17.97 4.25
C LEU A 457 -22.58 19.18 4.88
N SER A 458 -23.23 19.89 5.81
CA SER A 458 -22.63 21.00 6.56
C SER A 458 -21.42 20.59 7.39
N ASP A 459 -21.31 19.33 7.78
CA ASP A 459 -20.27 18.82 8.66
C ASP A 459 -19.04 18.31 7.88
N MET A 460 -19.20 18.10 6.56
CA MET A 460 -18.14 17.60 5.67
C MET A 460 -16.85 18.46 5.70
N PRO A 461 -16.89 19.81 5.65
CA PRO A 461 -15.67 20.61 5.80
C PRO A 461 -14.95 20.37 7.13
N GLY A 462 -15.71 20.13 8.21
CA GLY A 462 -15.18 19.81 9.54
C GLY A 462 -14.37 18.51 9.58
N LEU A 463 -14.84 17.48 8.87
CA LEU A 463 -14.10 16.21 8.73
C LEU A 463 -12.74 16.43 8.06
N TYR A 464 -12.70 17.14 6.94
CA TYR A 464 -11.43 17.44 6.27
C TYR A 464 -10.53 18.35 7.12
N TRP A 465 -11.10 19.25 7.93
CA TRP A 465 -10.33 20.04 8.90
C TRP A 465 -9.60 19.19 9.92
N GLN A 466 -10.20 18.13 10.43
CA GLN A 466 -9.53 17.19 11.36
C GLN A 466 -8.30 16.57 10.70
N ILE A 467 -8.40 16.17 9.41
CA ILE A 467 -7.28 15.61 8.67
C ILE A 467 -6.19 16.67 8.43
N VAL A 468 -6.55 17.90 8.09
CA VAL A 468 -5.59 19.01 7.94
C VAL A 468 -4.84 19.26 9.25
N LEU A 469 -5.57 19.40 10.36
CA LEU A 469 -4.96 19.68 11.67
C LEU A 469 -4.02 18.56 12.11
N THR A 470 -4.39 17.30 11.91
CA THR A 470 -3.55 16.16 12.31
C THR A 470 -2.32 16.04 11.42
N THR A 471 -2.44 16.18 10.10
CA THR A 471 -1.32 16.02 9.16
C THR A 471 -0.40 17.23 9.16
N VAL A 472 -0.93 18.45 8.99
CA VAL A 472 -0.12 19.68 9.05
C VAL A 472 0.47 19.87 10.45
N GLY A 473 -0.31 19.64 11.50
CA GLY A 473 0.17 19.72 12.89
C GLY A 473 1.33 18.76 13.15
N SER A 474 1.22 17.50 12.71
CA SER A 474 2.31 16.52 12.81
C SER A 474 3.53 16.97 12.00
N GLY A 475 3.34 17.49 10.78
CA GLY A 475 4.42 18.04 9.95
C GLY A 475 5.13 19.22 10.61
N LEU A 476 4.38 20.16 11.19
CA LEU A 476 4.95 21.29 11.92
C LEU A 476 5.70 20.86 13.19
N ILE A 477 5.18 19.90 13.93
CA ILE A 477 5.88 19.32 15.08
C ILE A 477 7.23 18.74 14.64
N LEU A 478 7.27 17.94 13.55
CA LEU A 478 8.52 17.42 13.02
C LEU A 478 9.49 18.55 12.61
N ALA A 479 8.98 19.64 12.02
CA ALA A 479 9.80 20.79 11.64
C ALA A 479 10.35 21.56 12.83
N VAL A 480 9.56 21.74 13.91
CA VAL A 480 10.02 22.39 15.15
C VAL A 480 11.10 21.56 15.84
N PHE A 481 10.92 20.24 15.90
CA PHE A 481 11.88 19.32 16.53
C PHE A 481 12.97 18.81 15.55
N LEU A 482 13.21 19.52 14.45
CA LEU A 482 14.14 19.10 13.40
C LEU A 482 15.57 18.85 13.94
N LYS A 483 16.11 19.79 14.77
CA LYS A 483 17.48 19.69 15.31
C LYS A 483 17.69 18.44 16.16
N PRO A 484 16.88 18.16 17.22
CA PRO A 484 17.03 16.94 17.99
C PRO A 484 16.78 15.67 17.16
N LEU A 485 15.81 15.68 16.24
CA LEU A 485 15.53 14.53 15.38
C LEU A 485 16.68 14.25 14.41
N LYS A 486 17.28 15.27 13.80
CA LYS A 486 18.47 15.10 12.96
C LYS A 486 19.59 14.42 13.74
N LYS A 487 19.87 14.88 14.98
CA LYS A 487 20.87 14.25 15.83
C LYS A 487 20.58 12.78 16.16
N CYS A 488 19.31 12.43 16.42
CA CYS A 488 18.90 11.03 16.63
C CYS A 488 19.04 10.16 15.37
N MET A 489 19.00 10.76 14.19
CA MET A 489 18.98 10.04 12.89
C MET A 489 20.31 10.09 12.13
N THR A 490 21.36 10.65 12.72
CA THR A 490 22.71 10.64 12.10
C THR A 490 23.34 9.26 12.30
N PRO A 491 23.83 8.60 11.24
CA PRO A 491 24.56 7.34 11.37
C PRO A 491 25.89 7.54 12.12
N ALA A 492 26.30 6.55 12.92
CA ALA A 492 27.52 6.62 13.72
C ALA A 492 28.83 6.78 12.89
N GLU A 493 28.78 6.58 11.59
CA GLU A 493 29.93 6.75 10.68
C GLU A 493 30.11 8.21 10.20
N GLU A 494 29.05 9.02 10.22
CA GLU A 494 29.11 10.43 9.82
C GLU A 494 29.56 11.36 10.96
N GLU A 495 29.35 10.96 12.24
CA GLU A 495 29.82 11.75 13.39
C GLU A 495 31.37 11.82 13.51
N LYS A 496 32.11 10.98 12.81
CA LYS A 496 33.60 10.97 12.83
C LYS A 496 34.23 11.92 11.81
N HIS A 497 33.44 12.58 10.98
CA HIS A 497 33.91 13.45 9.90
C HIS A 497 33.37 14.91 9.98
N GLU A 498 32.56 15.23 10.99
CA GLU A 498 32.24 16.61 11.41
C GLU A 498 33.06 16.97 12.65
#